data_a0f84b5aa5c27d84eb5fc0751e2edf72
#
_entry.id   a0f84b5aa5c27d84eb5fc0751e2edf72
#
_cell.length_a   1.000
_cell.length_b   1.000
_cell.length_c   1.000
_cell.angle_alpha   90.00
_cell.angle_beta   90.00
_cell.angle_gamma   90.00
#
_symmetry.space_group_name_H-M   'P 1'
#
loop_
_entity.id
_entity.type
_entity.pdbx_description
1 polymer ?
#
loop_
_entity_poly.entity_id
_entity_poly.type
_entity_poly.pdbx_seq_one_letter_code
_entity_poly.pdbx_strand_id
1 'polypeptide(L)'
;CDLPDMDLVKLTAETHETGADTGSIGWQYDWSEDIARQSVLRTHTTGISTKHLFEHEPPIKMFSVGRVFRRETFDYKHLPEFHQVEGLVCDEGISYQNLLGTLKEFYKKLGFEVRFRPAYFPYTYLSTETEIYLEEKESWIELGGAGMFRPEVLKPLGINQPALAFGLGIERLAMI
;
A
#
# COMPACT_ATOMS: atom_id res chain seq x y z
N CYS A 1 -5.02 14.90 -16.52
CA CYS A 1 -3.92 13.93 -16.44
C CYS A 1 -4.03 13.03 -17.65
N ASP A 2 -2.92 12.86 -18.36
CA ASP A 2 -2.88 11.90 -19.46
C ASP A 2 -2.90 10.49 -18.84
N LEU A 3 -3.61 9.56 -19.48
CA LEU A 3 -3.55 8.16 -19.10
C LEU A 3 -2.16 7.60 -19.44
N PRO A 4 -1.68 6.59 -18.70
CA PRO A 4 -0.51 5.84 -19.12
C PRO A 4 -0.72 5.20 -20.49
N ASP A 5 0.34 4.62 -21.04
CA ASP A 5 0.31 3.90 -22.31
C ASP A 5 -0.88 2.93 -22.37
N MET A 6 -1.56 2.92 -23.52
CA MET A 6 -2.78 2.10 -23.72
C MET A 6 -2.52 0.60 -23.60
N ASP A 7 -1.31 0.13 -23.86
CA ASP A 7 -0.97 -1.28 -23.68
C ASP A 7 -0.85 -1.63 -22.19
N LEU A 8 -0.33 -0.71 -21.35
CA LEU A 8 -0.35 -0.87 -19.90
C LEU A 8 -1.79 -0.86 -19.35
N VAL A 9 -2.66 0.00 -19.88
CA VAL A 9 -4.09 0.03 -19.48
C VAL A 9 -4.78 -1.29 -19.80
N LYS A 10 -4.57 -1.85 -21.00
CA LYS A 10 -5.14 -3.15 -21.39
C LYS A 10 -4.61 -4.29 -20.53
N LEU A 11 -3.30 -4.34 -20.29
CA LEU A 11 -2.70 -5.37 -19.44
C LEU A 11 -3.21 -5.28 -18.00
N THR A 12 -3.40 -4.06 -17.50
CA THR A 12 -3.99 -3.84 -16.17
C THR A 12 -5.44 -4.32 -16.13
N ALA A 13 -6.25 -4.01 -17.17
CA ALA A 13 -7.63 -4.47 -17.28
C ALA A 13 -7.71 -6.01 -17.29
N GLU A 14 -6.93 -6.66 -18.14
CA GLU A 14 -6.88 -8.13 -18.24
C GLU A 14 -6.45 -8.76 -16.91
N THR A 15 -5.46 -8.15 -16.23
CA THR A 15 -5.01 -8.62 -14.91
C THR A 15 -6.13 -8.51 -13.87
N HIS A 16 -6.90 -7.42 -13.89
CA HIS A 16 -8.05 -7.25 -12.98
C HIS A 16 -9.16 -8.26 -13.26
N GLU A 17 -9.50 -8.52 -14.50
CA GLU A 17 -10.60 -9.39 -14.89
C GLU A 17 -10.27 -10.87 -14.68
N THR A 18 -9.10 -11.31 -15.13
CA THR A 18 -8.76 -12.72 -15.25
C THR A 18 -7.48 -13.15 -14.57
N GLY A 19 -6.69 -12.18 -14.05
CA GLY A 19 -5.37 -12.42 -13.50
C GLY A 19 -4.24 -12.47 -14.52
N ALA A 20 -4.54 -12.45 -15.82
CA ALA A 20 -3.54 -12.54 -16.90
C ALA A 20 -2.49 -13.65 -16.64
N ASP A 21 -1.19 -13.35 -16.74
CA ASP A 21 -0.08 -14.27 -16.53
C ASP A 21 0.40 -14.36 -15.06
N THR A 22 -0.37 -13.83 -14.11
CA THR A 22 0.02 -13.79 -12.69
C THR A 22 -0.14 -15.11 -11.95
N GLY A 23 -0.82 -16.09 -12.58
CA GLY A 23 -1.17 -17.36 -11.93
C GLY A 23 -2.37 -17.26 -10.98
N SER A 24 -3.08 -16.14 -10.98
CA SER A 24 -4.31 -15.92 -10.24
C SER A 24 -5.51 -15.82 -11.17
N ILE A 25 -6.70 -15.65 -10.59
CA ILE A 25 -7.94 -15.43 -11.34
C ILE A 25 -8.37 -13.96 -11.35
N GLY A 26 -7.48 -13.06 -10.96
CA GLY A 26 -7.78 -11.62 -10.82
C GLY A 26 -8.82 -11.34 -9.74
N TRP A 27 -9.50 -10.21 -9.86
CA TRP A 27 -10.59 -9.81 -8.96
C TRP A 27 -11.98 -10.15 -9.51
N GLN A 28 -12.07 -10.67 -10.73
CA GLN A 28 -13.29 -11.21 -11.36
C GLN A 28 -14.44 -10.19 -11.47
N TYR A 29 -14.13 -8.93 -11.73
CA TYR A 29 -15.11 -7.91 -12.10
C TYR A 29 -14.77 -7.31 -13.45
N ASP A 30 -15.79 -6.85 -14.18
CA ASP A 30 -15.62 -6.23 -15.47
C ASP A 30 -14.88 -4.89 -15.35
N TRP A 31 -13.82 -4.72 -16.13
CA TRP A 31 -13.10 -3.45 -16.20
C TRP A 31 -13.92 -2.40 -16.93
N SER A 32 -13.93 -1.19 -16.43
CA SER A 32 -14.54 -0.05 -17.09
C SER A 32 -13.52 1.04 -17.34
N GLU A 33 -13.17 1.26 -18.59
CA GLU A 33 -12.26 2.33 -18.99
C GLU A 33 -12.84 3.72 -18.66
N ASP A 34 -14.16 3.90 -18.81
CA ASP A 34 -14.83 5.15 -18.47
C ASP A 34 -14.71 5.49 -16.98
N ILE A 35 -14.77 4.49 -16.10
CA ILE A 35 -14.54 4.68 -14.67
C ILE A 35 -13.06 4.95 -14.41
N ALA A 36 -12.16 4.21 -15.05
CA ALA A 36 -10.72 4.38 -14.88
C ALA A 36 -10.20 5.76 -15.32
N ARG A 37 -10.88 6.38 -16.28
CA ARG A 37 -10.56 7.74 -16.76
C ARG A 37 -11.06 8.86 -15.85
N GLN A 38 -11.89 8.58 -14.85
CA GLN A 38 -12.40 9.61 -13.95
C GLN A 38 -11.30 10.10 -13.01
N SER A 39 -11.20 11.42 -12.86
CA SER A 39 -10.32 12.02 -11.86
C SER A 39 -10.89 11.80 -10.48
N VAL A 40 -10.08 11.30 -9.57
CA VAL A 40 -10.45 11.01 -8.18
C VAL A 40 -9.42 11.60 -7.23
N LEU A 41 -9.87 12.07 -6.07
CA LEU A 41 -8.98 12.39 -4.96
C LEU A 41 -8.35 11.09 -4.45
N ARG A 42 -7.03 11.01 -4.41
CA ARG A 42 -6.34 9.77 -4.03
C ARG A 42 -6.67 9.34 -2.60
N THR A 43 -6.95 8.08 -2.43
CA THR A 43 -7.32 7.47 -1.13
C THR A 43 -6.11 6.94 -0.36
N HIS A 44 -4.97 6.79 -1.02
CA HIS A 44 -3.69 6.37 -0.46
C HIS A 44 -2.53 6.82 -1.38
N THR A 45 -1.30 6.72 -0.89
CA THR A 45 -0.11 7.15 -1.64
C THR A 45 0.48 6.06 -2.55
N THR A 46 -0.10 4.86 -2.57
CA THR A 46 0.39 3.71 -3.37
C THR A 46 0.46 3.98 -4.87
N GLY A 47 -0.38 4.90 -5.39
CA GLY A 47 -0.25 5.36 -6.77
C GLY A 47 1.10 6.03 -7.08
N ILE A 48 1.76 6.64 -6.08
CA ILE A 48 3.11 7.19 -6.21
C ILE A 48 4.13 6.04 -6.27
N SER A 49 3.97 5.06 -5.38
CA SER A 49 4.85 3.89 -5.29
C SER A 49 4.80 3.04 -6.55
N THR A 50 3.61 2.77 -7.09
CA THR A 50 3.44 2.01 -8.34
C THR A 50 3.95 2.77 -9.56
N LYS A 51 3.76 4.09 -9.62
CA LYS A 51 4.38 4.92 -10.65
C LYS A 51 5.91 4.84 -10.59
N HIS A 52 6.50 4.91 -9.40
CA HIS A 52 7.93 4.80 -9.22
C HIS A 52 8.47 3.41 -9.63
N LEU A 53 7.73 2.33 -9.31
CA LEU A 53 8.06 0.99 -9.78
C LEU A 53 8.03 0.87 -11.31
N PHE A 54 7.10 1.55 -11.96
CA PHE A 54 7.01 1.55 -13.43
C PHE A 54 8.14 2.33 -14.10
N GLU A 55 8.63 3.40 -13.46
CA GLU A 55 9.64 4.30 -14.04
C GLU A 55 11.09 3.89 -13.72
N HIS A 56 11.31 2.92 -12.82
CA HIS A 56 12.63 2.56 -12.32
C HIS A 56 12.81 1.04 -12.20
N GLU A 57 14.03 0.59 -12.36
CA GLU A 57 14.41 -0.82 -12.20
C GLU A 57 14.83 -1.12 -10.75
N PRO A 58 14.48 -2.29 -10.20
CA PRO A 58 15.03 -2.74 -8.91
C PRO A 58 16.56 -2.85 -8.92
N PRO A 59 17.25 -2.64 -7.78
CA PRO A 59 16.67 -2.52 -6.43
C PRO A 59 16.13 -1.11 -6.13
N ILE A 60 14.94 -1.05 -5.54
CA ILE A 60 14.26 0.19 -5.19
C ILE A 60 14.02 0.26 -3.69
N LYS A 61 14.35 1.40 -3.08
CA LYS A 61 13.97 1.76 -1.71
C LYS A 61 13.47 3.18 -1.74
N MET A 62 12.20 3.37 -1.46
CA MET A 62 11.59 4.69 -1.48
C MET A 62 10.62 4.88 -0.33
N PHE A 63 10.33 6.13 -0.04
CA PHE A 63 9.16 6.52 0.73
C PHE A 63 8.50 7.74 0.08
N SER A 64 7.22 7.88 0.32
CA SER A 64 6.47 9.06 -0.08
C SER A 64 5.62 9.57 1.08
N VAL A 65 5.41 10.88 1.11
CA VAL A 65 4.48 11.53 2.03
C VAL A 65 3.50 12.32 1.20
N GLY A 66 2.22 12.12 1.45
CA GLY A 66 1.23 12.82 0.66
C GLY A 66 -0.14 12.86 1.33
N ARG A 67 -0.88 13.88 0.95
CA ARG A 67 -2.26 14.09 1.38
C ARG A 67 -3.16 13.05 0.72
N VAL A 68 -4.03 12.42 1.49
CA VAL A 68 -5.00 11.43 1.05
C VAL A 68 -6.40 11.80 1.53
N PHE A 69 -7.41 11.29 0.82
CA PHE A 69 -8.79 11.68 1.02
C PHE A 69 -9.65 10.42 1.12
N ARG A 70 -10.50 10.36 2.13
CA ARG A 70 -11.42 9.24 2.34
C ARG A 70 -12.80 9.74 2.67
N ARG A 71 -13.83 9.11 2.10
CA ARG A 71 -15.22 9.37 2.48
C ARG A 71 -15.54 8.62 3.76
N GLU A 72 -15.10 9.14 4.88
CA GLU A 72 -15.32 8.60 6.21
C GLU A 72 -16.46 9.37 6.90
N THR A 73 -17.14 8.72 7.84
CA THR A 73 -17.97 9.46 8.79
C THR A 73 -17.04 10.20 9.72
N PHE A 74 -17.16 11.52 9.77
CA PHE A 74 -16.31 12.39 10.57
C PHE A 74 -16.47 12.07 12.06
N ASP A 75 -15.41 11.61 12.69
CA ASP A 75 -15.31 11.41 14.13
C ASP A 75 -13.88 11.73 14.63
N TYR A 76 -13.63 11.51 15.92
CA TYR A 76 -12.33 11.80 16.51
C TYR A 76 -11.18 10.86 16.05
N LYS A 77 -11.48 9.81 15.30
CA LYS A 77 -10.50 8.85 14.75
C LYS A 77 -10.35 8.95 13.24
N HIS A 78 -11.35 9.50 12.54
CA HIS A 78 -11.45 9.48 11.10
C HIS A 78 -11.52 10.89 10.54
N LEU A 79 -10.44 11.31 9.89
CA LEU A 79 -10.36 12.55 9.15
C LEU A 79 -10.66 12.28 7.67
N PRO A 80 -11.47 13.12 7.00
CA PRO A 80 -11.73 12.99 5.57
C PRO A 80 -10.51 13.32 4.70
N GLU A 81 -9.55 14.05 5.28
CA GLU A 81 -8.26 14.41 4.69
C GLU A 81 -7.18 14.24 5.74
N PHE A 82 -6.10 13.53 5.39
CA PHE A 82 -4.94 13.33 6.26
C PHE A 82 -3.68 13.03 5.44
N HIS A 83 -2.52 13.02 6.08
CA HIS A 83 -1.26 12.68 5.45
C HIS A 83 -0.92 11.20 5.67
N GLN A 84 -0.53 10.54 4.59
CA GLN A 84 -0.02 9.18 4.63
C GLN A 84 1.46 9.17 4.29
N VAL A 85 2.25 8.49 5.12
CA VAL A 85 3.59 8.02 4.77
C VAL A 85 3.46 6.62 4.21
N GLU A 86 4.07 6.38 3.07
CA GLU A 86 4.20 5.04 2.49
C GLU A 86 5.67 4.74 2.23
N GLY A 87 6.11 3.56 2.61
CA GLY A 87 7.43 3.03 2.28
C GLY A 87 7.31 1.82 1.38
N LEU A 88 8.25 1.70 0.45
CA LEU A 88 8.34 0.59 -0.49
C LEU A 88 9.79 0.12 -0.61
N VAL A 89 9.99 -1.19 -0.60
CA VAL A 89 11.26 -1.81 -0.98
C VAL A 89 10.98 -2.91 -1.98
N CYS A 90 11.66 -2.86 -3.13
CA CYS A 90 11.61 -3.89 -4.15
C CYS A 90 13.04 -4.36 -4.44
N ASP A 91 13.35 -5.62 -4.19
CA ASP A 91 14.68 -6.19 -4.37
C ASP A 91 14.62 -7.72 -4.38
N GLU A 92 15.66 -8.38 -4.88
CA GLU A 92 15.81 -9.83 -4.77
C GLU A 92 15.94 -10.25 -3.31
N GLY A 93 15.28 -11.35 -2.94
CA GLY A 93 15.36 -11.92 -1.59
C GLY A 93 14.57 -11.17 -0.52
N ILE A 94 13.83 -10.12 -0.87
CA ILE A 94 12.91 -9.45 0.06
C ILE A 94 11.79 -10.41 0.46
N SER A 95 11.51 -10.42 1.76
CA SER A 95 10.53 -11.32 2.38
C SER A 95 9.61 -10.58 3.35
N TYR A 96 8.55 -11.27 3.76
CA TYR A 96 7.66 -10.76 4.81
C TYR A 96 8.37 -10.50 6.15
N GLN A 97 9.39 -11.30 6.47
CA GLN A 97 10.22 -11.08 7.67
C GLN A 97 10.98 -9.75 7.59
N ASN A 98 11.45 -9.37 6.40
CA ASN A 98 12.08 -8.06 6.20
C ASN A 98 11.09 -6.92 6.41
N LEU A 99 9.83 -7.08 5.96
CA LEU A 99 8.76 -6.12 6.22
C LEU A 99 8.54 -5.91 7.72
N LEU A 100 8.31 -7.01 8.45
CA LEU A 100 8.08 -6.96 9.90
C LEU A 100 9.29 -6.37 10.65
N GLY A 101 10.50 -6.75 10.25
CA GLY A 101 11.74 -6.21 10.82
C GLY A 101 11.88 -4.70 10.59
N THR A 102 11.59 -4.24 9.37
CA THR A 102 11.62 -2.81 9.02
C THR A 102 10.63 -1.99 9.85
N LEU A 103 9.39 -2.47 9.95
CA LEU A 103 8.36 -1.80 10.74
C LEU A 103 8.70 -1.78 12.23
N LYS A 104 9.20 -2.91 12.76
CA LYS A 104 9.62 -2.99 14.17
C LYS A 104 10.72 -1.98 14.49
N GLU A 105 11.74 -1.87 13.65
CA GLU A 105 12.82 -0.90 13.84
C GLU A 105 12.35 0.55 13.65
N PHE A 106 11.45 0.79 12.70
CA PHE A 106 10.86 2.11 12.47
C PHE A 106 10.13 2.60 13.72
N TYR A 107 9.19 1.83 14.24
CA TYR A 107 8.40 2.23 15.40
C TYR A 107 9.22 2.26 16.70
N LYS A 108 10.20 1.36 16.85
CA LYS A 108 11.15 1.40 17.98
C LYS A 108 11.95 2.71 18.01
N LYS A 109 12.36 3.23 16.86
CA LYS A 109 13.02 4.55 16.78
C LYS A 109 12.12 5.71 17.17
N LEU A 110 10.81 5.54 17.07
CA LEU A 110 9.80 6.49 17.55
C LEU A 110 9.42 6.27 19.02
N GLY A 111 9.99 5.27 19.69
CA GLY A 111 9.74 4.97 21.08
C GLY A 111 8.56 4.04 21.34
N PHE A 112 8.02 3.39 20.30
CA PHE A 112 6.85 2.52 20.42
C PHE A 112 7.20 1.03 20.38
N GLU A 113 6.51 0.25 21.19
CA GLU A 113 6.42 -1.19 21.05
C GLU A 113 5.28 -1.53 20.10
N VAL A 114 5.54 -2.50 19.19
CA VAL A 114 4.57 -2.88 18.16
C VAL A 114 4.21 -4.36 18.20
N ARG A 115 2.98 -4.64 17.80
CA ARG A 115 2.54 -5.99 17.40
C ARG A 115 1.94 -5.95 16.01
N PHE A 116 1.91 -7.10 15.37
CA PHE A 116 1.37 -7.27 14.02
C PHE A 116 0.15 -8.19 14.09
N ARG A 117 -0.93 -7.77 13.41
CA ARG A 117 -2.16 -8.54 13.30
C ARG A 117 -2.43 -8.86 11.83
N PRO A 118 -2.76 -10.11 11.48
CA PRO A 118 -3.16 -10.43 10.11
C PRO A 118 -4.29 -9.53 9.64
N ALA A 119 -4.19 -9.05 8.40
CA ALA A 119 -5.15 -8.15 7.77
C ALA A 119 -5.41 -8.57 6.32
N TYR A 120 -6.30 -7.86 5.65
CA TYR A 120 -6.56 -8.03 4.24
C TYR A 120 -6.53 -6.68 3.54
N PHE A 121 -5.70 -6.59 2.48
CA PHE A 121 -5.74 -5.50 1.53
C PHE A 121 -5.77 -6.09 0.11
N PRO A 122 -6.58 -5.55 -0.81
CA PRO A 122 -6.80 -6.19 -2.12
C PRO A 122 -5.54 -6.26 -2.99
N TYR A 123 -4.54 -5.42 -2.77
CA TYR A 123 -3.30 -5.34 -3.57
C TYR A 123 -2.07 -5.95 -2.88
N THR A 124 -2.24 -6.55 -1.70
CA THR A 124 -1.14 -7.24 -0.98
C THR A 124 -1.52 -8.66 -0.61
N TYR A 125 -0.50 -9.50 -0.41
CA TYR A 125 -0.59 -10.78 0.28
C TYR A 125 0.30 -10.76 1.52
N LEU A 126 0.12 -11.69 2.45
CA LEU A 126 0.72 -11.62 3.78
C LEU A 126 0.50 -10.23 4.41
N SER A 127 -0.72 -9.75 4.28
CA SER A 127 -1.11 -8.42 4.76
C SER A 127 -1.17 -8.38 6.29
N THR A 128 -0.73 -7.28 6.87
CA THR A 128 -0.73 -7.06 8.32
C THR A 128 -1.11 -5.63 8.67
N GLU A 129 -1.78 -5.47 9.78
CA GLU A 129 -1.93 -4.19 10.49
C GLU A 129 -0.83 -4.08 11.55
N THR A 130 -0.27 -2.89 11.70
CA THR A 130 0.66 -2.55 12.76
C THR A 130 -0.07 -1.81 13.86
N GLU A 131 0.00 -2.34 15.07
CA GLU A 131 -0.60 -1.73 16.25
C GLU A 131 0.50 -1.39 17.25
N ILE A 132 0.35 -0.25 17.93
CA ILE A 132 1.17 0.17 19.08
C ILE A 132 0.37 0.11 20.36
N TYR A 133 1.06 -0.16 21.46
CA TYR A 133 0.45 -0.10 22.77
C TYR A 133 0.55 1.31 23.35
N LEU A 134 -0.58 1.86 23.79
CA LEU A 134 -0.62 3.13 24.51
C LEU A 134 -0.89 2.88 26.00
N GLU A 135 0.09 3.16 26.83
CA GLU A 135 0.00 2.99 28.30
C GLU A 135 -1.13 3.82 28.89
N GLU A 136 -1.29 5.08 28.45
CA GLU A 136 -2.32 5.99 28.94
C GLU A 136 -3.75 5.50 28.69
N LYS A 137 -3.95 4.70 27.66
CA LYS A 137 -5.27 4.14 27.25
C LYS A 137 -5.38 2.65 27.56
N GLU A 138 -4.31 2.04 28.07
CA GLU A 138 -4.21 0.59 28.33
C GLU A 138 -4.71 -0.24 27.12
N SER A 139 -4.42 0.22 25.89
CA SER A 139 -4.99 -0.38 24.68
C SER A 139 -4.03 -0.34 23.49
N TRP A 140 -4.24 -1.28 22.56
CA TRP A 140 -3.56 -1.32 21.29
C TRP A 140 -4.29 -0.44 20.28
N ILE A 141 -3.55 0.37 19.55
CA ILE A 141 -4.08 1.27 18.53
C ILE A 141 -3.43 0.95 17.19
N GLU A 142 -4.24 0.68 16.16
CA GLU A 142 -3.82 0.52 14.80
C GLU A 142 -3.25 1.84 14.25
N LEU A 143 -2.07 1.77 13.65
CA LEU A 143 -1.41 2.91 13.00
C LEU A 143 -1.34 2.80 11.49
N GLY A 144 -1.31 1.60 10.94
CA GLY A 144 -1.22 1.45 9.50
C GLY A 144 -1.19 0.01 9.03
N GLY A 145 -1.34 -0.15 7.73
CA GLY A 145 -1.31 -1.42 7.04
C GLY A 145 -0.01 -1.67 6.28
N ALA A 146 0.33 -2.93 6.11
CA ALA A 146 1.51 -3.35 5.39
C ALA A 146 1.30 -4.72 4.72
N GLY A 147 2.13 -5.05 3.74
CA GLY A 147 2.09 -6.36 3.08
C GLY A 147 3.11 -6.46 1.96
N MET A 148 3.13 -7.64 1.33
CA MET A 148 3.87 -7.86 0.09
C MET A 148 2.96 -7.54 -1.08
N PHE A 149 3.42 -6.78 -2.07
CA PHE A 149 2.61 -6.54 -3.28
C PHE A 149 2.33 -7.84 -4.02
N ARG A 150 1.10 -7.98 -4.45
CA ARG A 150 0.65 -9.14 -5.23
C ARG A 150 1.25 -9.12 -6.64
N PRO A 151 1.44 -10.30 -7.27
CA PRO A 151 1.85 -10.36 -8.67
C PRO A 151 0.98 -9.54 -9.61
N GLU A 152 -0.33 -9.42 -9.33
CA GLU A 152 -1.28 -8.63 -10.11
C GLU A 152 -0.97 -7.12 -10.10
N VAL A 153 -0.23 -6.65 -9.09
CA VAL A 153 0.27 -5.27 -9.05
C VAL A 153 1.60 -5.14 -9.78
N LEU A 154 2.51 -6.10 -9.59
CA LEU A 154 3.90 -6.02 -10.04
C LEU A 154 4.06 -6.40 -11.52
N LYS A 155 3.41 -7.46 -11.98
CA LYS A 155 3.54 -7.98 -13.35
C LYS A 155 3.18 -6.97 -14.44
N PRO A 156 2.04 -6.24 -14.35
CA PRO A 156 1.72 -5.20 -15.33
C PRO A 156 2.77 -4.10 -15.44
N LEU A 157 3.54 -3.88 -14.36
CA LEU A 157 4.62 -2.90 -14.30
C LEU A 157 5.97 -3.46 -14.80
N GLY A 158 6.01 -4.73 -15.23
CA GLY A 158 7.24 -5.41 -15.66
C GLY A 158 8.14 -5.88 -14.50
N ILE A 159 7.68 -5.81 -13.25
CA ILE A 159 8.45 -6.16 -12.06
C ILE A 159 8.27 -7.64 -11.73
N ASN A 160 9.38 -8.35 -11.62
CA ASN A 160 9.43 -9.76 -11.23
C ASN A 160 9.97 -10.00 -9.82
N GLN A 161 10.64 -9.03 -9.23
CA GLN A 161 11.15 -9.07 -7.87
C GLN A 161 10.03 -8.87 -6.85
N PRO A 162 10.12 -9.48 -5.66
CA PRO A 162 9.17 -9.21 -4.60
C PRO A 162 9.29 -7.77 -4.11
N ALA A 163 8.16 -7.20 -3.72
CA ALA A 163 8.11 -5.86 -3.16
C ALA A 163 7.29 -5.85 -1.87
N LEU A 164 7.86 -5.27 -0.82
CA LEU A 164 7.15 -4.97 0.42
C LEU A 164 6.72 -3.51 0.43
N ALA A 165 5.56 -3.25 1.03
CA ALA A 165 5.06 -1.89 1.22
C ALA A 165 4.33 -1.74 2.56
N PHE A 166 4.35 -0.54 3.09
CA PHE A 166 3.58 -0.15 4.26
C PHE A 166 3.08 1.28 4.14
N GLY A 167 1.92 1.54 4.72
CA GLY A 167 1.33 2.88 4.79
C GLY A 167 0.82 3.20 6.19
N LEU A 168 1.08 4.41 6.66
CA LEU A 168 0.61 4.90 7.95
C LEU A 168 0.09 6.34 7.85
N GLY A 169 -0.96 6.64 8.64
CA GLY A 169 -1.49 8.00 8.81
C GLY A 169 -0.65 8.78 9.84
N ILE A 170 -0.10 9.93 9.41
CA ILE A 170 0.76 10.76 10.29
C ILE A 170 -0.05 11.37 11.43
N GLU A 171 -1.26 11.86 11.14
CA GLU A 171 -2.10 12.53 12.14
C GLU A 171 -2.44 11.61 13.31
N ARG A 172 -2.69 10.32 13.02
CA ARG A 172 -2.94 9.33 14.07
C ARG A 172 -1.72 9.14 14.98
N LEU A 173 -0.53 9.13 14.40
CA LEU A 173 0.72 9.07 15.16
C LEU A 173 0.99 10.36 15.93
N ALA A 174 0.64 11.53 15.37
CA ALA A 174 0.86 12.83 16.02
C ALA A 174 -0.15 13.14 17.14
N MET A 175 -1.26 12.40 17.23
CA MET A 175 -2.26 12.53 18.31
C MET A 175 -1.95 11.66 19.54
N ILE A 176 -0.88 10.92 19.48
CA ILE A 176 -0.36 10.07 20.55
C ILE A 176 0.83 10.76 21.22
#